data_03e994dfd689543586b15afa546fd599
#
_entry.id   03e994dfd689543586b15afa546fd599
#
_cell.length_a   1.000
_cell.length_b   1.000
_cell.length_c   1.000
_cell.angle_alpha   90.00
_cell.angle_beta   90.00
_cell.angle_gamma   90.00
#
_symmetry.space_group_name_H-M   'P 1'
#
loop_
_entity.id
_entity.type
_entity.pdbx_description
1 polymer ?
#
loop_
_entity_poly.entity_id
_entity_poly.type
_entity_poly.pdbx_seq_one_letter_code
_entity_poly.pdbx_strand_id
1 'polypeptide(L)'
;MDAALLLNVEGVKKTILHGGTGELPNFITGSRVTFHFRTMKCDEERTVIDDSRPVGQPMQIIIGNMFKLDVWETLLASMRVGEVAEFWCDTIHTGVYPMLSRSLRQVAEGKDPTEWHVHTCGLANMFAYHTLGYEDLDELQKDPQPLIFVIELLQVEAPSEYQRETWNLNNEERMQAVPILHGEGNRLFKLGRYNKAAGKYQEAIVCLRNLQTKEKPWEAQWLKLEKMINTLILNYCQCLLKREEFYEVLEHTSDILRHHPGIVKAYYLRARAHAEVWNAAEAKADLEKVLELEPAMRKAVQRELRLLESRLADQQEEERRRCRSMLG
;
A
#
# COMPACT_ATOMS: atom_id res chain seq x y z
N MET A 1 31.07 -24.52 25.11
CA MET A 1 30.57 -25.47 24.09
C MET A 1 29.07 -25.19 23.96
N ASP A 2 28.71 -24.33 23.02
CA ASP A 2 27.28 -23.98 22.83
C ASP A 2 26.64 -25.19 22.15
N ALA A 3 25.71 -25.83 22.86
CA ALA A 3 25.00 -26.99 22.35
C ALA A 3 24.14 -26.56 21.14
N ALA A 4 24.42 -27.08 19.96
CA ALA A 4 23.55 -26.91 18.80
C ALA A 4 22.17 -27.52 19.11
N LEU A 5 21.17 -26.71 19.22
CA LEU A 5 19.80 -27.14 19.46
C LEU A 5 19.15 -27.52 18.13
N LEU A 6 18.69 -28.75 18.02
CA LEU A 6 17.86 -29.21 16.92
C LEU A 6 16.45 -28.69 17.13
N LEU A 7 15.93 -27.93 16.14
CA LEU A 7 14.58 -27.39 16.17
C LEU A 7 13.48 -28.42 15.84
N ASN A 8 13.74 -29.71 15.80
CA ASN A 8 12.87 -30.74 15.25
C ASN A 8 12.49 -30.52 13.76
N VAL A 9 13.28 -29.72 13.04
CA VAL A 9 13.15 -29.49 11.59
C VAL A 9 14.37 -30.12 10.93
N GLU A 10 14.15 -31.04 10.01
CA GLU A 10 15.20 -31.66 9.25
C GLU A 10 16.02 -30.60 8.48
N GLY A 11 17.35 -30.71 8.53
CA GLY A 11 18.23 -29.75 7.84
C GLY A 11 18.40 -28.39 8.50
N VAL A 12 17.98 -28.19 9.77
CA VAL A 12 18.18 -26.95 10.52
C VAL A 12 18.88 -27.22 11.85
N LYS A 13 19.95 -26.46 12.15
CA LYS A 13 20.65 -26.48 13.44
C LYS A 13 20.73 -25.12 14.03
N LYS A 14 20.37 -24.96 15.30
CA LYS A 14 20.38 -23.68 16.04
C LYS A 14 21.55 -23.66 17.05
N THR A 15 22.27 -22.56 17.07
CA THR A 15 23.26 -22.23 18.10
C THR A 15 22.93 -20.88 18.69
N ILE A 16 22.70 -20.79 19.99
CA ILE A 16 22.43 -19.53 20.68
C ILE A 16 23.77 -18.84 20.95
N LEU A 17 23.92 -17.63 20.38
CA LEU A 17 25.09 -16.77 20.59
C LEU A 17 24.90 -15.83 21.77
N HIS A 18 23.68 -15.31 21.96
CA HIS A 18 23.29 -14.51 23.10
C HIS A 18 21.88 -14.88 23.50
N GLY A 19 21.66 -15.23 24.76
CA GLY A 19 20.33 -15.55 25.27
C GLY A 19 19.45 -14.32 25.33
N GLY A 20 18.17 -14.49 24.95
CA GLY A 20 17.16 -13.45 25.05
C GLY A 20 16.65 -13.27 26.48
N THR A 21 15.70 -12.36 26.63
CA THR A 21 15.04 -12.05 27.91
C THR A 21 13.60 -12.55 27.93
N GLY A 22 13.13 -12.95 29.11
CA GLY A 22 11.76 -13.38 29.30
C GLY A 22 11.42 -14.77 28.77
N GLU A 23 10.14 -15.05 28.63
CA GLU A 23 9.61 -16.27 28.07
C GLU A 23 9.60 -16.24 26.55
N LEU A 24 9.42 -17.40 25.92
CA LEU A 24 9.24 -17.49 24.48
C LEU A 24 7.94 -16.77 24.09
N PRO A 25 7.99 -15.78 23.14
CA PRO A 25 6.80 -15.08 22.72
C PRO A 25 5.77 -16.01 22.09
N ASN A 26 4.51 -15.62 22.14
CA ASN A 26 3.45 -16.36 21.45
C ASN A 26 3.36 -15.90 20.00
N PHE A 27 3.89 -16.67 19.07
CA PHE A 27 3.89 -16.41 17.62
C PHE A 27 2.58 -16.89 16.98
N ILE A 28 1.49 -16.19 17.26
CA ILE A 28 0.21 -16.48 16.61
C ILE A 28 0.21 -15.94 15.16
N THR A 29 -0.63 -16.54 14.31
CA THR A 29 -0.84 -16.04 12.94
C THR A 29 -1.23 -14.57 12.96
N GLY A 30 -0.54 -13.76 12.16
CA GLY A 30 -0.69 -12.32 12.11
C GLY A 30 0.21 -11.55 13.08
N SER A 31 1.04 -12.19 13.90
CA SER A 31 2.05 -11.49 14.71
C SER A 31 3.08 -10.82 13.82
N ARG A 32 3.43 -9.56 14.13
CA ARG A 32 4.51 -8.83 13.48
C ARG A 32 5.81 -9.05 14.21
N VAL A 33 6.82 -9.54 13.50
CA VAL A 33 8.14 -9.84 14.05
C VAL A 33 9.17 -8.91 13.43
N THR A 34 9.90 -8.19 14.28
CA THR A 34 10.98 -7.27 13.88
C THR A 34 12.32 -7.85 14.31
N PHE A 35 13.26 -7.94 13.38
CA PHE A 35 14.56 -8.57 13.62
C PHE A 35 15.66 -8.03 12.70
N HIS A 36 16.92 -8.17 13.12
CA HIS A 36 18.07 -8.05 12.25
C HIS A 36 18.54 -9.43 11.80
N PHE A 37 19.11 -9.49 10.61
CA PHE A 37 19.68 -10.72 10.09
C PHE A 37 21.02 -10.47 9.39
N ARG A 38 21.84 -11.49 9.37
CA ARG A 38 23.05 -11.61 8.55
C ARG A 38 23.06 -12.99 7.92
N THR A 39 23.24 -13.05 6.61
CA THR A 39 23.33 -14.29 5.84
C THR A 39 24.76 -14.53 5.41
N MET A 40 25.27 -15.73 5.61
CA MET A 40 26.63 -16.11 5.29
C MET A 40 26.67 -17.45 4.56
N LYS A 41 27.70 -17.64 3.73
CA LYS A 41 28.05 -18.94 3.16
C LYS A 41 28.61 -19.86 4.26
N CYS A 42 28.54 -21.18 4.03
CA CYS A 42 29.14 -22.19 4.90
C CYS A 42 30.62 -22.48 4.56
N ASP A 43 31.33 -21.50 3.99
CA ASP A 43 32.75 -21.57 3.73
C ASP A 43 33.60 -21.31 4.99
N GLU A 44 34.93 -21.56 4.92
CA GLU A 44 35.84 -21.35 6.05
C GLU A 44 35.88 -19.87 6.48
N GLU A 45 35.70 -18.95 5.52
CA GLU A 45 35.73 -17.48 5.74
C GLU A 45 34.40 -16.94 6.23
N ARG A 46 33.32 -17.73 6.18
CA ARG A 46 31.96 -17.32 6.47
C ARG A 46 31.57 -16.05 5.68
N THR A 47 31.76 -16.12 4.38
CA THR A 47 31.52 -15.01 3.47
C THR A 47 30.10 -14.44 3.64
N VAL A 48 30.02 -13.15 3.99
CA VAL A 48 28.74 -12.48 4.20
C VAL A 48 28.08 -12.17 2.86
N ILE A 49 26.85 -12.63 2.69
CA ILE A 49 26.02 -12.35 1.51
C ILE A 49 25.20 -11.08 1.73
N ASP A 50 24.47 -11.02 2.85
CA ASP A 50 23.63 -9.88 3.23
C ASP A 50 23.74 -9.60 4.73
N ASP A 51 23.61 -8.32 5.10
CA ASP A 51 23.54 -7.88 6.50
C ASP A 51 22.58 -6.67 6.61
N SER A 52 21.58 -6.79 7.45
CA SER A 52 20.59 -5.72 7.66
C SER A 52 21.06 -4.60 8.60
N ARG A 53 22.11 -4.84 9.41
CA ARG A 53 22.59 -3.84 10.39
C ARG A 53 23.23 -2.62 9.76
N PRO A 54 24.14 -2.73 8.75
CA PRO A 54 24.71 -1.57 8.08
C PRO A 54 23.67 -0.70 7.36
N VAL A 55 22.57 -1.31 6.89
CA VAL A 55 21.44 -0.60 6.27
C VAL A 55 20.66 0.21 7.30
N GLY A 56 20.78 -0.13 8.60
CA GLY A 56 20.16 0.59 9.71
C GLY A 56 18.66 0.38 9.88
N GLN A 57 18.04 -0.45 9.05
CA GLN A 57 16.62 -0.79 9.15
C GLN A 57 16.44 -2.27 9.43
N PRO A 58 15.78 -2.65 10.55
CA PRO A 58 15.44 -4.02 10.83
C PRO A 58 14.39 -4.52 9.85
N MET A 59 14.41 -5.81 9.58
CA MET A 59 13.41 -6.48 8.79
C MET A 59 12.15 -6.73 9.61
N GLN A 60 10.99 -6.69 8.95
CA GLN A 60 9.71 -7.04 9.54
C GLN A 60 9.01 -8.09 8.69
N ILE A 61 8.50 -9.13 9.33
CA ILE A 61 7.62 -10.12 8.70
C ILE A 61 6.36 -10.31 9.55
N ILE A 62 5.32 -10.84 8.90
CA ILE A 62 4.06 -11.20 9.57
C ILE A 62 3.92 -12.71 9.50
N ILE A 63 3.82 -13.34 10.66
CA ILE A 63 3.69 -14.79 10.80
C ILE A 63 2.40 -15.29 10.10
N GLY A 64 2.54 -16.36 9.32
CA GLY A 64 1.44 -16.96 8.56
C GLY A 64 1.06 -16.24 7.28
N ASN A 65 1.83 -15.22 6.88
CA ASN A 65 1.57 -14.43 5.67
C ASN A 65 2.34 -14.96 4.44
N MET A 66 2.73 -16.22 4.47
CA MET A 66 3.43 -16.91 3.38
C MET A 66 4.71 -16.17 2.94
N PHE A 67 5.57 -15.85 3.90
CA PHE A 67 6.85 -15.26 3.58
C PHE A 67 7.64 -16.17 2.64
N LYS A 68 8.29 -15.60 1.62
CA LYS A 68 8.96 -16.37 0.54
C LYS A 68 9.99 -17.41 1.02
N LEU A 69 10.56 -17.19 2.20
CA LEU A 69 11.49 -18.11 2.85
C LEU A 69 10.82 -18.67 4.11
N ASP A 70 10.01 -19.70 3.96
CA ASP A 70 9.18 -20.29 5.03
C ASP A 70 9.99 -20.68 6.27
N VAL A 71 11.24 -21.11 6.08
CA VAL A 71 12.10 -21.50 7.19
C VAL A 71 12.31 -20.36 8.19
N TRP A 72 12.34 -19.10 7.77
CA TRP A 72 12.55 -17.98 8.68
C TRP A 72 11.43 -17.83 9.72
N GLU A 73 10.18 -18.10 9.36
CA GLU A 73 9.08 -18.10 10.35
C GLU A 73 9.33 -19.13 11.44
N THR A 74 9.83 -20.32 11.06
CA THR A 74 10.19 -21.40 12.00
C THR A 74 11.39 -21.01 12.87
N LEU A 75 12.44 -20.41 12.28
CA LEU A 75 13.60 -19.95 13.05
C LEU A 75 13.22 -18.91 14.10
N LEU A 76 12.47 -17.89 13.68
CA LEU A 76 12.02 -16.81 14.56
C LEU A 76 11.10 -17.31 15.68
N ALA A 77 10.19 -18.24 15.37
CA ALA A 77 9.28 -18.83 16.36
C ALA A 77 10.01 -19.62 17.47
N SER A 78 11.27 -19.92 17.29
CA SER A 78 12.12 -20.58 18.28
C SER A 78 12.92 -19.63 19.18
N MET A 79 12.79 -18.31 18.97
CA MET A 79 13.64 -17.30 19.60
C MET A 79 12.89 -16.47 20.64
N ARG A 80 13.64 -16.02 21.66
CA ARG A 80 13.18 -15.04 22.66
C ARG A 80 13.52 -13.62 22.21
N VAL A 81 12.82 -12.65 22.73
CA VAL A 81 13.14 -11.24 22.46
C VAL A 81 14.55 -10.91 23.02
N GLY A 82 15.34 -10.23 22.20
CA GLY A 82 16.75 -9.94 22.49
C GLY A 82 17.72 -11.12 22.28
N GLU A 83 17.21 -12.27 21.85
CA GLU A 83 18.05 -13.41 21.53
C GLU A 83 18.80 -13.19 20.20
N VAL A 84 20.07 -13.56 20.17
CA VAL A 84 20.88 -13.68 18.96
C VAL A 84 21.25 -15.12 18.77
N ALA A 85 20.82 -15.71 17.66
CA ALA A 85 21.09 -17.12 17.35
C ALA A 85 21.60 -17.28 15.91
N GLU A 86 22.44 -18.26 15.74
CA GLU A 86 22.96 -18.72 14.46
C GLU A 86 22.19 -19.97 14.04
N PHE A 87 21.72 -19.99 12.81
CA PHE A 87 21.00 -21.11 12.21
C PHE A 87 21.73 -21.58 10.98
N TRP A 88 22.20 -22.80 11.01
CA TRP A 88 22.66 -23.50 9.82
C TRP A 88 21.43 -24.13 9.14
N CYS A 89 21.21 -23.82 7.87
CA CYS A 89 20.07 -24.33 7.09
C CYS A 89 20.57 -25.03 5.83
N ASP A 90 20.07 -26.23 5.58
CA ASP A 90 20.38 -27.02 4.39
C ASP A 90 19.74 -26.41 3.13
N THR A 91 20.25 -26.83 1.98
CA THR A 91 19.81 -26.36 0.64
C THR A 91 18.33 -26.52 0.40
N ILE A 92 17.68 -27.51 0.99
CA ILE A 92 16.23 -27.71 0.92
C ILE A 92 15.45 -26.47 1.41
N HIS A 93 16.02 -25.70 2.33
CA HIS A 93 15.42 -24.51 2.91
C HIS A 93 15.93 -23.19 2.30
N THR A 94 17.07 -23.21 1.61
CA THR A 94 17.77 -22.01 1.15
C THR A 94 17.66 -21.74 -0.34
N GLY A 95 17.06 -22.66 -1.11
CA GLY A 95 17.02 -22.59 -2.58
C GLY A 95 16.35 -21.32 -3.15
N VAL A 96 15.40 -20.71 -2.44
CA VAL A 96 14.74 -19.46 -2.85
C VAL A 96 15.43 -18.21 -2.32
N TYR A 97 16.46 -18.34 -1.49
CA TYR A 97 17.15 -17.22 -0.86
C TYR A 97 17.74 -16.22 -1.86
N PRO A 98 18.38 -16.61 -2.98
CA PRO A 98 18.91 -15.65 -3.95
C PRO A 98 17.84 -14.68 -4.49
N MET A 99 16.64 -15.16 -4.75
CA MET A 99 15.53 -14.32 -5.22
C MET A 99 15.00 -13.38 -4.12
N LEU A 100 14.97 -13.85 -2.87
CA LEU A 100 14.62 -13.02 -1.73
C LEU A 100 15.65 -11.92 -1.52
N SER A 101 16.95 -12.26 -1.48
CA SER A 101 18.07 -11.35 -1.31
C SER A 101 18.05 -10.25 -2.38
N ARG A 102 17.85 -10.61 -3.64
CA ARG A 102 17.68 -9.63 -4.71
C ARG A 102 16.57 -8.62 -4.40
N SER A 103 15.39 -9.10 -4.00
CA SER A 103 14.26 -8.22 -3.67
C SER A 103 14.60 -7.29 -2.51
N LEU A 104 15.28 -7.79 -1.47
CA LEU A 104 15.71 -6.99 -0.32
C LEU A 104 16.72 -5.91 -0.72
N ARG A 105 17.71 -6.25 -1.56
CA ARG A 105 18.70 -5.28 -2.07
C ARG A 105 18.04 -4.19 -2.92
N GLN A 106 17.08 -4.55 -3.79
CA GLN A 106 16.33 -3.58 -4.58
C GLN A 106 15.52 -2.61 -3.73
N VAL A 107 14.84 -3.11 -2.69
CA VAL A 107 14.14 -2.26 -1.73
C VAL A 107 15.11 -1.32 -1.00
N ALA A 108 16.27 -1.81 -0.59
CA ALA A 108 17.31 -1.00 0.06
C ALA A 108 17.87 0.09 -0.87
N GLU A 109 17.90 -0.16 -2.19
CA GLU A 109 18.28 0.80 -3.23
C GLU A 109 17.15 1.77 -3.62
N GLY A 110 15.96 1.65 -3.00
CA GLY A 110 14.78 2.46 -3.31
C GLY A 110 14.09 2.10 -4.62
N LYS A 111 14.34 0.91 -5.17
CA LYS A 111 13.70 0.39 -6.37
C LYS A 111 12.45 -0.42 -6.00
N ASP A 112 11.43 -0.39 -6.88
CA ASP A 112 10.25 -1.23 -6.70
C ASP A 112 10.56 -2.68 -7.13
N PRO A 113 10.50 -3.67 -6.21
CA PRO A 113 10.76 -5.06 -6.56
C PRO A 113 9.71 -5.66 -7.50
N THR A 114 8.57 -5.00 -7.71
CA THR A 114 7.50 -5.46 -8.61
C THR A 114 7.74 -5.14 -10.08
N GLU A 115 8.57 -4.17 -10.40
CA GLU A 115 8.89 -3.79 -11.79
C GLU A 115 9.48 -4.96 -12.62
N TRP A 116 10.00 -5.97 -11.96
CA TRP A 116 10.59 -7.14 -12.62
C TRP A 116 9.56 -8.14 -13.16
N HIS A 117 8.31 -8.12 -12.70
CA HIS A 117 7.27 -9.08 -13.10
C HIS A 117 6.59 -8.77 -14.44
N VAL A 118 6.86 -7.62 -15.05
CA VAL A 118 6.12 -7.13 -16.24
C VAL A 118 6.52 -7.84 -17.54
N HIS A 119 7.62 -8.58 -17.61
CA HIS A 119 8.14 -9.11 -18.88
C HIS A 119 8.39 -10.62 -18.97
N THR A 120 7.93 -11.43 -18.05
CA THR A 120 8.09 -12.89 -18.13
C THR A 120 6.82 -13.58 -18.58
N CYS A 121 6.64 -13.70 -19.88
CA CYS A 121 5.77 -14.69 -20.52
C CYS A 121 6.21 -16.10 -20.04
N GLY A 122 5.28 -16.91 -19.50
CA GLY A 122 5.57 -18.16 -18.80
C GLY A 122 6.34 -19.24 -19.56
N LEU A 123 6.58 -19.09 -20.86
CA LEU A 123 7.41 -20.00 -21.67
C LEU A 123 8.90 -19.59 -21.71
N ALA A 124 9.23 -18.32 -21.49
CA ALA A 124 10.62 -17.84 -21.47
C ALA A 124 11.37 -18.22 -20.18
N ASN A 125 10.63 -18.51 -19.10
CA ASN A 125 11.21 -18.88 -17.80
C ASN A 125 11.81 -20.31 -17.74
N MET A 126 11.51 -21.17 -18.71
CA MET A 126 12.03 -22.54 -18.69
C MET A 126 13.44 -22.66 -19.25
N PHE A 127 13.96 -21.68 -19.99
CA PHE A 127 15.24 -21.79 -20.70
C PHE A 127 16.18 -20.60 -20.59
N ALA A 128 15.83 -19.52 -19.92
CA ALA A 128 16.73 -18.39 -19.75
C ALA A 128 17.30 -18.38 -18.32
N TYR A 129 18.59 -18.61 -18.20
CA TYR A 129 19.38 -18.25 -17.02
C TYR A 129 19.32 -16.71 -16.88
N HIS A 130 18.24 -16.21 -16.27
CA HIS A 130 18.15 -14.79 -15.98
C HIS A 130 19.09 -14.48 -14.83
N THR A 131 20.11 -13.72 -15.10
CA THR A 131 20.94 -13.13 -14.05
C THR A 131 20.06 -12.34 -13.10
N LEU A 132 20.31 -12.50 -11.80
CA LEU A 132 19.66 -11.71 -10.76
C LEU A 132 20.22 -10.28 -10.71
N GLY A 133 21.32 -10.01 -11.44
CA GLY A 133 21.99 -8.72 -11.48
C GLY A 133 23.01 -8.52 -10.35
N TYR A 134 23.29 -9.58 -9.59
CA TYR A 134 24.30 -9.65 -8.54
C TYR A 134 25.09 -10.95 -8.70
N GLU A 135 26.40 -10.85 -8.91
CA GLU A 135 27.26 -11.98 -9.25
C GLU A 135 27.25 -13.06 -8.16
N ASP A 136 27.30 -12.66 -6.90
CA ASP A 136 27.24 -13.55 -5.74
C ASP A 136 25.93 -14.33 -5.64
N LEU A 137 24.82 -13.70 -6.01
CA LEU A 137 23.50 -14.35 -6.01
C LEU A 137 23.31 -15.26 -7.24
N ASP A 138 23.88 -14.89 -8.36
CA ASP A 138 23.88 -15.72 -9.58
C ASP A 138 24.69 -17.01 -9.37
N GLU A 139 25.83 -16.94 -8.68
CA GLU A 139 26.59 -18.12 -8.27
C GLU A 139 25.78 -19.03 -7.34
N LEU A 140 25.17 -18.43 -6.30
CA LEU A 140 24.38 -19.17 -5.32
C LEU A 140 23.12 -19.81 -5.95
N GLN A 141 22.56 -19.21 -6.99
CA GLN A 141 21.44 -19.77 -7.74
C GLN A 141 21.86 -20.97 -8.62
N LYS A 142 23.07 -20.91 -9.21
CA LYS A 142 23.61 -21.98 -10.03
C LYS A 142 24.05 -23.19 -9.22
N ASP A 143 24.63 -22.94 -8.06
CA ASP A 143 25.12 -23.95 -7.13
C ASP A 143 24.55 -23.72 -5.72
N PRO A 144 23.29 -24.16 -5.47
CA PRO A 144 22.67 -24.04 -4.16
C PRO A 144 23.48 -24.73 -3.08
N GLN A 145 23.73 -24.02 -1.99
CA GLN A 145 24.51 -24.54 -0.86
C GLN A 145 23.79 -24.18 0.45
N PRO A 146 24.12 -24.90 1.54
CA PRO A 146 23.65 -24.54 2.87
C PRO A 146 24.07 -23.12 3.23
N LEU A 147 23.22 -22.41 3.97
CA LEU A 147 23.48 -21.05 4.43
C LEU A 147 23.42 -20.96 5.94
N ILE A 148 24.13 -19.98 6.47
CA ILE A 148 24.09 -19.62 7.89
C ILE A 148 23.31 -18.30 8.01
N PHE A 149 22.26 -18.31 8.83
CA PHE A 149 21.52 -17.10 9.21
C PHE A 149 21.82 -16.76 10.66
N VAL A 150 22.38 -15.59 10.91
CA VAL A 150 22.47 -15.02 12.26
C VAL A 150 21.32 -14.04 12.41
N ILE A 151 20.42 -14.33 13.34
CA ILE A 151 19.21 -13.54 13.56
C ILE A 151 19.24 -12.96 14.97
N GLU A 152 18.90 -11.67 15.10
CA GLU A 152 18.65 -10.99 16.36
C GLU A 152 17.17 -10.60 16.41
N LEU A 153 16.42 -11.23 17.30
CA LEU A 153 15.01 -10.92 17.48
C LEU A 153 14.83 -9.68 18.36
N LEU A 154 14.30 -8.60 17.77
CA LEU A 154 14.13 -7.31 18.45
C LEU A 154 12.77 -7.20 19.14
N GLN A 155 11.69 -7.56 18.42
CA GLN A 155 10.33 -7.32 18.89
C GLN A 155 9.35 -8.31 18.26
N VAL A 156 8.36 -8.72 19.04
CA VAL A 156 7.21 -9.48 18.58
C VAL A 156 5.95 -8.76 19.07
N GLU A 157 5.07 -8.41 18.13
CA GLU A 157 3.83 -7.68 18.40
C GLU A 157 2.64 -8.56 17.99
N ALA A 158 1.68 -8.74 18.89
CA ALA A 158 0.45 -9.43 18.54
C ALA A 158 -0.36 -8.62 17.50
N PRO A 159 -1.27 -9.27 16.75
CA PRO A 159 -2.10 -8.58 15.77
C PRO A 159 -2.92 -7.40 16.31
N SER A 160 -3.23 -7.42 17.61
CA SER A 160 -3.95 -6.35 18.32
C SER A 160 -3.07 -5.17 18.74
N GLU A 161 -1.74 -5.31 18.71
CA GLU A 161 -0.78 -4.33 19.21
C GLU A 161 -0.25 -3.38 18.15
N TYR A 162 -0.48 -3.70 16.86
CA TYR A 162 -0.04 -2.87 15.74
C TYR A 162 -1.17 -2.68 14.72
N GLN A 163 -1.07 -1.62 13.91
CA GLN A 163 -2.01 -1.38 12.82
C GLN A 163 -1.69 -2.33 11.66
N ARG A 164 -2.62 -3.24 11.39
CA ARG A 164 -2.48 -4.20 10.27
C ARG A 164 -2.63 -3.51 8.93
N GLU A 165 -1.85 -3.96 7.96
CA GLU A 165 -2.06 -3.59 6.56
C GLU A 165 -3.42 -4.10 6.07
N THR A 166 -4.16 -3.27 5.33
CA THR A 166 -5.54 -3.56 4.92
C THR A 166 -5.67 -4.79 4.03
N TRP A 167 -4.64 -5.16 3.31
CA TRP A 167 -4.62 -6.36 2.47
C TRP A 167 -4.52 -7.68 3.27
N ASN A 168 -4.07 -7.63 4.53
CA ASN A 168 -4.00 -8.79 5.43
C ASN A 168 -5.28 -9.05 6.23
N LEU A 169 -6.27 -8.16 6.12
CA LEU A 169 -7.51 -8.24 6.89
C LEU A 169 -8.46 -9.29 6.28
N ASN A 170 -9.18 -10.01 7.15
CA ASN A 170 -10.33 -10.80 6.73
C ASN A 170 -11.55 -9.90 6.43
N ASN A 171 -12.67 -10.47 5.98
CA ASN A 171 -13.84 -9.68 5.57
C ASN A 171 -14.46 -8.86 6.71
N GLU A 172 -14.55 -9.42 7.90
CA GLU A 172 -15.10 -8.73 9.07
C GLU A 172 -14.17 -7.61 9.53
N GLU A 173 -12.87 -7.88 9.59
CA GLU A 173 -11.83 -6.90 9.91
C GLU A 173 -11.81 -5.76 8.88
N ARG A 174 -11.97 -6.05 7.58
CA ARG A 174 -12.10 -5.02 6.54
C ARG A 174 -13.31 -4.12 6.76
N MET A 175 -14.47 -4.72 7.08
CA MET A 175 -15.66 -3.92 7.39
C MET A 175 -15.48 -3.04 8.63
N GLN A 176 -14.79 -3.53 9.65
CA GLN A 176 -14.47 -2.76 10.86
C GLN A 176 -13.43 -1.66 10.61
N ALA A 177 -12.48 -1.87 9.69
CA ALA A 177 -11.46 -0.90 9.35
C ALA A 177 -12.03 0.31 8.58
N VAL A 178 -13.07 0.13 7.77
CA VAL A 178 -13.63 1.19 6.92
C VAL A 178 -14.06 2.43 7.71
N PRO A 179 -14.87 2.38 8.79
CA PRO A 179 -15.24 3.58 9.54
C PRO A 179 -14.04 4.24 10.22
N ILE A 180 -13.03 3.48 10.63
CA ILE A 180 -11.79 4.00 11.24
C ILE A 180 -11.00 4.79 10.20
N LEU A 181 -10.76 4.20 9.02
CA LEU A 181 -10.06 4.85 7.91
C LEU A 181 -10.80 6.09 7.41
N HIS A 182 -12.13 6.02 7.31
CA HIS A 182 -12.98 7.17 6.96
C HIS A 182 -12.85 8.31 7.97
N GLY A 183 -12.93 7.98 9.28
CA GLY A 183 -12.77 8.96 10.36
C GLY A 183 -11.38 9.59 10.38
N GLU A 184 -10.32 8.82 10.16
CA GLU A 184 -8.96 9.31 10.06
C GLU A 184 -8.75 10.20 8.82
N GLY A 185 -9.30 9.79 7.66
CA GLY A 185 -9.31 10.61 6.45
C GLY A 185 -9.98 11.96 6.67
N ASN A 186 -11.16 11.98 7.33
CA ASN A 186 -11.86 13.22 7.68
C ASN A 186 -11.03 14.11 8.63
N ARG A 187 -10.36 13.52 9.62
CA ARG A 187 -9.48 14.24 10.55
C ARG A 187 -8.30 14.88 9.81
N LEU A 188 -7.62 14.12 8.96
CA LEU A 188 -6.49 14.59 8.15
C LEU A 188 -6.90 15.69 7.16
N PHE A 189 -8.08 15.55 6.56
CA PHE A 189 -8.65 16.59 5.67
C PHE A 189 -8.85 17.92 6.41
N LYS A 190 -9.43 17.88 7.61
CA LYS A 190 -9.60 19.09 8.45
C LYS A 190 -8.27 19.73 8.84
N LEU A 191 -7.20 18.95 8.97
CA LEU A 191 -5.84 19.43 9.24
C LEU A 191 -5.11 19.93 7.97
N GLY A 192 -5.75 19.96 6.80
CA GLY A 192 -5.13 20.36 5.54
C GLY A 192 -4.14 19.34 4.95
N ARG A 193 -4.05 18.14 5.52
CA ARG A 193 -3.15 17.07 5.05
C ARG A 193 -3.81 16.25 3.95
N TYR A 194 -4.11 16.88 2.82
CA TYR A 194 -4.95 16.30 1.75
C TYR A 194 -4.37 15.03 1.13
N ASN A 195 -3.05 14.94 0.94
CA ASN A 195 -2.40 13.72 0.42
C ASN A 195 -2.61 12.52 1.34
N LYS A 196 -2.41 12.71 2.65
CA LYS A 196 -2.60 11.64 3.64
C LYS A 196 -4.08 11.28 3.79
N ALA A 197 -4.98 12.28 3.74
CA ALA A 197 -6.42 12.05 3.78
C ALA A 197 -6.88 11.23 2.56
N ALA A 198 -6.41 11.58 1.36
CA ALA A 198 -6.66 10.84 0.13
C ALA A 198 -6.24 9.38 0.24
N GLY A 199 -5.04 9.09 0.75
CA GLY A 199 -4.56 7.72 1.00
C GLY A 199 -5.50 6.93 1.91
N LYS A 200 -6.00 7.54 3.00
CA LYS A 200 -6.94 6.85 3.92
C LYS A 200 -8.29 6.55 3.26
N TYR A 201 -8.81 7.44 2.44
CA TYR A 201 -10.03 7.16 1.68
C TYR A 201 -9.81 6.07 0.63
N GLN A 202 -8.66 6.06 -0.06
CA GLN A 202 -8.33 5.00 -1.02
C GLN A 202 -8.20 3.63 -0.35
N GLU A 203 -7.52 3.53 0.80
CA GLU A 203 -7.46 2.30 1.59
C GLU A 203 -8.87 1.77 1.94
N ALA A 204 -9.76 2.65 2.38
CA ALA A 204 -11.15 2.29 2.72
C ALA A 204 -11.94 1.84 1.47
N ILE A 205 -11.76 2.49 0.33
CA ILE A 205 -12.38 2.11 -0.94
C ILE A 205 -11.92 0.72 -1.37
N VAL A 206 -10.61 0.41 -1.29
CA VAL A 206 -10.06 -0.91 -1.62
C VAL A 206 -10.66 -1.99 -0.72
N CYS A 207 -10.78 -1.76 0.58
CA CYS A 207 -11.44 -2.68 1.50
C CYS A 207 -12.89 -3.00 1.07
N LEU A 208 -13.66 -1.96 0.75
CA LEU A 208 -15.06 -2.13 0.33
C LEU A 208 -15.19 -2.79 -1.05
N ARG A 209 -14.34 -2.46 -2.01
CA ARG A 209 -14.34 -3.09 -3.34
C ARG A 209 -14.04 -4.59 -3.23
N ASN A 210 -13.06 -4.97 -2.40
CA ASN A 210 -12.74 -6.38 -2.15
C ASN A 210 -13.90 -7.15 -1.50
N LEU A 211 -14.71 -6.50 -0.66
CA LEU A 211 -15.92 -7.09 -0.11
C LEU A 211 -17.02 -7.18 -1.17
N GLN A 212 -17.18 -6.14 -1.97
CA GLN A 212 -18.22 -6.05 -3.01
C GLN A 212 -18.06 -7.12 -4.11
N THR A 213 -16.82 -7.51 -4.46
CA THR A 213 -16.56 -8.57 -5.45
C THR A 213 -17.13 -9.94 -5.05
N LYS A 214 -17.43 -10.14 -3.76
CA LYS A 214 -18.00 -11.39 -3.23
C LYS A 214 -19.54 -11.38 -3.22
N GLU A 215 -20.14 -10.22 -3.43
CA GLU A 215 -21.58 -10.03 -3.46
C GLU A 215 -22.11 -10.07 -4.89
N LYS A 216 -23.33 -10.51 -5.07
CA LYS A 216 -23.97 -10.50 -6.38
C LYS A 216 -24.33 -9.07 -6.78
N PRO A 217 -23.96 -8.63 -7.98
CA PRO A 217 -24.26 -7.28 -8.46
C PRO A 217 -25.76 -6.95 -8.34
N TRP A 218 -26.03 -5.72 -7.88
CA TRP A 218 -27.38 -5.16 -7.72
C TRP A 218 -28.22 -5.74 -6.58
N GLU A 219 -27.75 -6.74 -5.85
CA GLU A 219 -28.43 -7.19 -4.62
C GLU A 219 -28.22 -6.19 -3.45
N ALA A 220 -29.03 -6.30 -2.41
CA ALA A 220 -29.10 -5.35 -1.32
C ALA A 220 -27.74 -5.09 -0.63
N GLN A 221 -26.94 -6.12 -0.40
CA GLN A 221 -25.61 -5.98 0.19
C GLN A 221 -24.64 -5.29 -0.76
N TRP A 222 -24.64 -5.65 -2.02
CA TRP A 222 -23.83 -5.00 -3.05
C TRP A 222 -24.16 -3.51 -3.14
N LEU A 223 -25.45 -3.13 -3.18
CA LEU A 223 -25.90 -1.73 -3.23
C LEU A 223 -25.51 -0.96 -1.97
N LYS A 224 -25.54 -1.60 -0.79
CA LYS A 224 -25.09 -0.98 0.45
C LYS A 224 -23.60 -0.65 0.39
N LEU A 225 -22.76 -1.58 -0.07
CA LEU A 225 -21.32 -1.37 -0.25
C LEU A 225 -21.05 -0.29 -1.30
N GLU A 226 -21.78 -0.31 -2.42
CA GLU A 226 -21.69 0.71 -3.49
C GLU A 226 -21.97 2.12 -2.97
N LYS A 227 -23.00 2.29 -2.14
CA LYS A 227 -23.30 3.58 -1.50
C LYS A 227 -22.15 4.07 -0.60
N MET A 228 -21.52 3.15 0.14
CA MET A 228 -20.37 3.48 1.00
C MET A 228 -19.14 3.85 0.15
N ILE A 229 -18.88 3.10 -0.92
CA ILE A 229 -17.79 3.38 -1.87
C ILE A 229 -17.97 4.77 -2.50
N ASN A 230 -19.16 5.09 -3.01
CA ASN A 230 -19.44 6.37 -3.63
C ASN A 230 -19.24 7.54 -2.65
N THR A 231 -19.63 7.37 -1.38
CA THR A 231 -19.39 8.37 -0.32
C THR A 231 -17.88 8.62 -0.14
N LEU A 232 -17.07 7.57 -0.09
CA LEU A 232 -15.62 7.67 0.07
C LEU A 232 -14.94 8.25 -1.17
N ILE A 233 -15.38 7.87 -2.38
CA ILE A 233 -14.87 8.46 -3.64
C ILE A 233 -15.15 9.96 -3.67
N LEU A 234 -16.34 10.41 -3.25
CA LEU A 234 -16.65 11.84 -3.19
C LEU A 234 -15.81 12.59 -2.14
N ASN A 235 -15.46 11.97 -1.03
CA ASN A 235 -14.51 12.54 -0.07
C ASN A 235 -13.08 12.58 -0.63
N TYR A 236 -12.66 11.54 -1.36
CA TYR A 236 -11.43 11.52 -2.10
C TYR A 236 -11.36 12.63 -3.15
N CYS A 237 -12.45 12.85 -3.94
CA CYS A 237 -12.55 13.93 -4.89
C CYS A 237 -12.42 15.33 -4.23
N GLN A 238 -12.86 15.50 -2.99
CA GLN A 238 -12.60 16.74 -2.26
C GLN A 238 -11.12 16.97 -1.98
N CYS A 239 -10.36 15.91 -1.70
CA CYS A 239 -8.91 15.99 -1.58
C CYS A 239 -8.25 16.35 -2.93
N LEU A 240 -8.70 15.74 -4.01
CA LEU A 240 -8.21 16.02 -5.37
C LEU A 240 -8.45 17.48 -5.77
N LEU A 241 -9.63 18.04 -5.48
CA LEU A 241 -9.92 19.47 -5.70
C LEU A 241 -8.95 20.39 -4.94
N LYS A 242 -8.54 20.01 -3.74
CA LYS A 242 -7.55 20.76 -2.94
C LYS A 242 -6.11 20.59 -3.43
N ARG A 243 -5.86 19.55 -4.22
CA ARG A 243 -4.58 19.26 -4.88
C ARG A 243 -4.53 19.73 -6.32
N GLU A 244 -5.62 20.38 -6.79
CA GLU A 244 -5.76 20.89 -8.16
C GLU A 244 -5.76 19.81 -9.24
N GLU A 245 -6.11 18.56 -8.87
CA GLU A 245 -6.22 17.41 -9.78
C GLU A 245 -7.64 17.32 -10.35
N PHE A 246 -8.04 18.31 -11.11
CA PHE A 246 -9.43 18.51 -11.53
C PHE A 246 -9.92 17.45 -12.51
N TYR A 247 -9.08 16.96 -13.41
CA TYR A 247 -9.48 15.94 -14.39
C TYR A 247 -9.84 14.61 -13.76
N GLU A 248 -9.13 14.18 -12.70
CA GLU A 248 -9.48 13.00 -11.95
C GLU A 248 -10.83 13.15 -11.23
N VAL A 249 -11.14 14.36 -10.73
CA VAL A 249 -12.45 14.66 -10.15
C VAL A 249 -13.55 14.51 -11.19
N LEU A 250 -13.34 15.02 -12.41
CA LEU A 250 -14.30 14.89 -13.52
C LEU A 250 -14.56 13.44 -13.88
N GLU A 251 -13.51 12.62 -13.93
CA GLU A 251 -13.61 11.20 -14.23
C GLU A 251 -14.42 10.47 -13.16
N HIS A 252 -14.01 10.55 -11.89
CA HIS A 252 -14.67 9.84 -10.80
C HIS A 252 -16.13 10.28 -10.60
N THR A 253 -16.41 11.58 -10.65
CA THR A 253 -17.78 12.09 -10.48
C THR A 253 -18.68 11.73 -11.65
N SER A 254 -18.17 11.74 -12.88
CA SER A 254 -18.92 11.33 -14.06
C SER A 254 -19.24 9.84 -14.05
N ASP A 255 -18.31 9.03 -13.56
CA ASP A 255 -18.53 7.58 -13.42
C ASP A 255 -19.61 7.27 -12.38
N ILE A 256 -19.57 7.95 -11.23
CA ILE A 256 -20.64 7.86 -10.22
C ILE A 256 -22.00 8.26 -10.82
N LEU A 257 -22.05 9.41 -11.51
CA LEU A 257 -23.30 9.96 -12.03
C LEU A 257 -23.90 9.13 -13.19
N ARG A 258 -23.08 8.37 -13.91
CA ARG A 258 -23.54 7.43 -14.94
C ARG A 258 -24.44 6.35 -14.36
N HIS A 259 -24.14 5.86 -13.17
CA HIS A 259 -24.89 4.80 -12.51
C HIS A 259 -25.86 5.30 -11.44
N HIS A 260 -25.58 6.45 -10.85
CA HIS A 260 -26.30 7.05 -9.73
C HIS A 260 -26.60 8.53 -9.98
N PRO A 261 -27.51 8.88 -10.91
CA PRO A 261 -27.78 10.25 -11.34
C PRO A 261 -28.47 11.13 -10.28
N GLY A 262 -28.79 10.59 -9.10
CA GLY A 262 -29.41 11.33 -7.99
C GLY A 262 -28.43 11.88 -6.94
N ILE A 263 -27.12 11.68 -7.12
CA ILE A 263 -26.14 12.08 -6.09
C ILE A 263 -25.76 13.56 -6.26
N VAL A 264 -26.41 14.42 -5.49
CA VAL A 264 -26.24 15.90 -5.50
C VAL A 264 -24.78 16.31 -5.31
N LYS A 265 -24.09 15.69 -4.34
CA LYS A 265 -22.67 16.00 -4.04
C LYS A 265 -21.76 15.74 -5.24
N ALA A 266 -22.04 14.74 -6.07
CA ALA A 266 -21.26 14.44 -7.26
C ALA A 266 -21.38 15.56 -8.30
N TYR A 267 -22.58 16.06 -8.58
CA TYR A 267 -22.78 17.21 -9.45
C TYR A 267 -22.06 18.45 -8.92
N TYR A 268 -22.17 18.72 -7.62
CA TYR A 268 -21.54 19.90 -7.02
C TYR A 268 -20.01 19.86 -7.14
N LEU A 269 -19.38 18.70 -6.89
CA LEU A 269 -17.93 18.55 -7.03
C LEU A 269 -17.48 18.61 -8.48
N ARG A 270 -18.28 18.02 -9.40
CA ARG A 270 -17.99 18.05 -10.83
C ARG A 270 -18.10 19.47 -11.39
N ALA A 271 -19.11 20.22 -10.98
CA ALA A 271 -19.26 21.63 -11.35
C ALA A 271 -18.05 22.46 -10.93
N ARG A 272 -17.55 22.25 -9.71
CA ARG A 272 -16.34 22.95 -9.23
C ARG A 272 -15.11 22.58 -10.05
N ALA A 273 -14.94 21.30 -10.40
CA ALA A 273 -13.84 20.87 -11.25
C ALA A 273 -13.96 21.47 -12.67
N HIS A 274 -15.17 21.47 -13.26
CA HIS A 274 -15.42 22.12 -14.55
C HIS A 274 -15.11 23.62 -14.52
N ALA A 275 -15.44 24.32 -13.45
CA ALA A 275 -15.13 25.75 -13.29
C ALA A 275 -13.61 26.00 -13.27
N GLU A 276 -12.82 25.11 -12.66
CA GLU A 276 -11.35 25.25 -12.62
C GLU A 276 -10.66 24.96 -13.96
N VAL A 277 -11.26 24.10 -14.79
CA VAL A 277 -10.74 23.78 -16.14
C VAL A 277 -11.43 24.58 -17.26
N TRP A 278 -12.11 25.67 -16.91
CA TRP A 278 -12.75 26.61 -17.85
C TRP A 278 -13.95 26.03 -18.65
N ASN A 279 -14.51 24.92 -18.24
CA ASN A 279 -15.73 24.34 -18.82
C ASN A 279 -16.97 25.02 -18.20
N ALA A 280 -17.18 26.28 -18.54
CA ALA A 280 -18.21 27.13 -17.89
C ALA A 280 -19.64 26.66 -18.14
N ALA A 281 -19.94 26.14 -19.33
CA ALA A 281 -21.27 25.64 -19.68
C ALA A 281 -21.63 24.39 -18.87
N GLU A 282 -20.70 23.45 -18.78
CA GLU A 282 -20.83 22.20 -18.01
C GLU A 282 -20.94 22.50 -16.51
N ALA A 283 -20.15 23.43 -16.00
CA ALA A 283 -20.22 23.88 -14.61
C ALA A 283 -21.61 24.44 -14.26
N LYS A 284 -22.17 25.29 -15.12
CA LYS A 284 -23.53 25.85 -14.93
C LYS A 284 -24.61 24.77 -14.99
N ALA A 285 -24.55 23.86 -15.96
CA ALA A 285 -25.52 22.78 -16.10
C ALA A 285 -25.51 21.87 -14.85
N ASP A 286 -24.34 21.52 -14.32
CA ASP A 286 -24.23 20.73 -13.09
C ASP A 286 -24.76 21.48 -11.86
N LEU A 287 -24.53 22.81 -11.73
CA LEU A 287 -25.05 23.61 -10.64
C LEU A 287 -26.58 23.76 -10.73
N GLU A 288 -27.13 23.85 -11.92
CA GLU A 288 -28.60 23.85 -12.14
C GLU A 288 -29.19 22.51 -11.68
N LYS A 289 -28.51 21.41 -12.00
CA LYS A 289 -28.92 20.07 -11.56
C LYS A 289 -28.86 19.90 -10.04
N VAL A 290 -27.88 20.51 -9.37
CA VAL A 290 -27.83 20.57 -7.90
C VAL A 290 -29.06 21.27 -7.35
N LEU A 291 -29.50 22.39 -7.93
CA LEU A 291 -30.69 23.12 -7.47
C LEU A 291 -32.00 22.39 -7.72
N GLU A 292 -32.08 21.64 -8.84
CA GLU A 292 -33.22 20.79 -9.15
C GLU A 292 -33.39 19.68 -8.10
N LEU A 293 -32.29 19.02 -7.74
CA LEU A 293 -32.29 17.88 -6.82
C LEU A 293 -32.34 18.29 -5.34
N GLU A 294 -31.70 19.40 -4.97
CA GLU A 294 -31.58 19.88 -3.59
C GLU A 294 -31.70 21.42 -3.53
N PRO A 295 -32.94 21.98 -3.52
CA PRO A 295 -33.16 23.42 -3.49
C PRO A 295 -32.53 24.14 -2.28
N ALA A 296 -32.28 23.42 -1.18
CA ALA A 296 -31.64 23.97 0.02
C ALA A 296 -30.19 24.44 -0.25
N MET A 297 -29.53 23.91 -1.30
CA MET A 297 -28.19 24.30 -1.70
C MET A 297 -28.12 25.66 -2.45
N ARG A 298 -29.21 26.35 -2.63
CA ARG A 298 -29.29 27.65 -3.40
C ARG A 298 -28.19 28.63 -3.03
N LYS A 299 -27.92 28.85 -1.74
CA LYS A 299 -26.88 29.78 -1.31
C LYS A 299 -25.46 29.34 -1.74
N ALA A 300 -25.17 28.06 -1.65
CA ALA A 300 -23.88 27.52 -2.07
C ALA A 300 -23.72 27.61 -3.59
N VAL A 301 -24.73 27.21 -4.35
CA VAL A 301 -24.73 27.28 -5.81
C VAL A 301 -24.59 28.72 -6.31
N GLN A 302 -25.33 29.69 -5.72
CA GLN A 302 -25.19 31.10 -6.09
C GLN A 302 -23.79 31.66 -5.84
N ARG A 303 -23.12 31.21 -4.79
CA ARG A 303 -21.73 31.58 -4.53
C ARG A 303 -20.81 31.05 -5.63
N GLU A 304 -20.93 29.77 -6.00
CA GLU A 304 -20.11 29.17 -7.07
C GLU A 304 -20.37 29.85 -8.43
N LEU A 305 -21.64 30.16 -8.76
CA LEU A 305 -21.98 30.87 -10.00
C LEU A 305 -21.34 32.26 -10.05
N ARG A 306 -21.40 33.03 -8.96
CA ARG A 306 -20.75 34.36 -8.90
C ARG A 306 -19.24 34.27 -9.08
N LEU A 307 -18.60 33.27 -8.46
CA LEU A 307 -17.16 33.02 -8.63
C LEU A 307 -16.81 32.69 -10.08
N LEU A 308 -17.61 31.85 -10.73
CA LEU A 308 -17.44 31.50 -12.14
C LEU A 308 -17.61 32.71 -13.04
N GLU A 309 -18.66 33.52 -12.83
CA GLU A 309 -18.91 34.72 -13.61
C GLU A 309 -17.79 35.77 -13.45
N SER A 310 -17.30 35.97 -12.22
CA SER A 310 -16.16 36.88 -11.98
C SER A 310 -14.91 36.44 -12.74
N ARG A 311 -14.55 35.12 -12.67
CA ARG A 311 -13.40 34.60 -13.40
C ARG A 311 -13.51 34.72 -14.91
N LEU A 312 -14.70 34.50 -15.46
CA LEU A 312 -14.94 34.66 -16.91
C LEU A 312 -14.82 36.13 -17.33
N ALA A 313 -15.30 37.05 -16.51
CA ALA A 313 -15.17 38.51 -16.80
C ALA A 313 -13.69 38.94 -16.78
N ASP A 314 -12.91 38.47 -15.77
CA ASP A 314 -11.49 38.77 -15.66
C ASP A 314 -10.70 38.23 -16.87
N GLN A 315 -11.00 37.00 -17.31
CA GLN A 315 -10.38 36.39 -18.49
C GLN A 315 -10.71 37.18 -19.75
N GLN A 316 -11.97 37.55 -19.97
CA GLN A 316 -12.38 38.34 -21.14
C GLN A 316 -11.71 39.72 -21.17
N GLU A 317 -11.53 40.35 -20.01
CA GLU A 317 -10.82 41.61 -19.94
C GLU A 317 -9.31 41.46 -20.24
N GLU A 318 -8.69 40.39 -19.76
CA GLU A 318 -7.29 40.11 -20.07
C GLU A 318 -7.08 39.80 -21.56
N GLU A 319 -7.96 39.01 -22.17
CA GLU A 319 -7.96 38.77 -23.61
C GLU A 319 -8.11 40.06 -24.42
N ARG A 320 -9.03 40.93 -24.02
CA ARG A 320 -9.19 42.24 -24.64
C ARG A 320 -7.92 43.10 -24.53
N ARG A 321 -7.24 43.08 -23.39
CA ARG A 321 -5.98 43.81 -23.18
C ARG A 321 -4.87 43.23 -24.11
N ARG A 322 -4.78 41.92 -24.19
CA ARG A 322 -3.79 41.24 -25.08
C ARG A 322 -4.08 41.55 -26.54
N CYS A 323 -5.33 41.49 -26.99
CA CYS A 323 -5.70 41.89 -28.36
C CYS A 323 -5.36 43.34 -28.67
N ARG A 324 -5.62 44.28 -27.73
CA ARG A 324 -5.23 45.68 -27.93
C ARG A 324 -3.73 45.87 -28.04
N SER A 325 -2.94 45.14 -27.24
CA SER A 325 -1.47 45.22 -27.29
C SER A 325 -0.85 44.60 -28.55
N MET A 326 -1.59 43.74 -29.27
CA MET A 326 -1.14 43.13 -30.53
C MET A 326 -1.51 43.97 -31.76
N LEU A 327 -2.47 44.89 -31.62
CA LEU A 327 -2.96 45.77 -32.70
C LEU A 327 -2.37 47.17 -32.65
N GLY A 328 -1.62 47.54 -31.62
CA GLY A 328 -0.91 48.82 -31.45
C GLY A 328 0.59 48.61 -31.53
#